data_179af6b71985ab199dd7d0035721052b
#
_entry.id   179af6b71985ab199dd7d0035721052b
#
_cell.length_a   1.000
_cell.length_b   1.000
_cell.length_c   1.000
_cell.angle_alpha   90.00
_cell.angle_beta   90.00
_cell.angle_gamma   90.00
#
_symmetry.space_group_name_H-M   'P 1'
#
loop_
_entity.id
_entity.type
_entity.pdbx_description
1 polymer ?
#
loop_
_entity_poly.entity_id
_entity_poly.type
_entity_poly.pdbx_seq_one_letter_code
_entity_poly.pdbx_strand_id
1 'polypeptide(L)'
;MSKDNLNDENYGVRDKRGHWKPFGTIAINPPTSIFFNPIKLIKYFFKYPGIFFPWTFVFGAITVATYFFLTPSLETMKTLELDWIAFIFFRNAVIISLWTGAFHLRFKTQGTSFKYNPRPLEENNPTFLFNNQTKDNLFYTFCSAIPLWTAYEVITFWAFANQLIPYVSWEVYPVYCCFMFFLVPFIRDAHFYLTHRLLH
;
A
#
# COMPACT_ATOMS: atom_id res chain seq x y z
N MET A 1 27.97 -14.24 -6.58
CA MET A 1 27.61 -14.01 -5.16
C MET A 1 27.30 -15.35 -4.55
N SER A 2 28.03 -15.72 -3.49
CA SER A 2 27.90 -17.00 -2.80
C SER A 2 26.44 -17.21 -2.36
N LYS A 3 25.91 -18.38 -2.66
CA LYS A 3 24.66 -18.88 -2.06
C LYS A 3 24.97 -19.24 -0.59
N ASP A 4 25.30 -18.22 0.21
CA ASP A 4 25.28 -18.43 1.65
C ASP A 4 23.83 -18.71 2.00
N ASN A 5 23.55 -19.96 2.32
CA ASN A 5 22.32 -20.43 2.88
C ASN A 5 22.00 -19.52 4.08
N LEU A 6 21.17 -18.50 3.83
CA LEU A 6 20.57 -17.73 4.92
C LEU A 6 19.68 -18.72 5.66
N ASN A 7 20.28 -19.33 6.68
CA ASN A 7 19.61 -20.36 7.46
C ASN A 7 18.48 -19.68 8.24
N ASP A 8 17.25 -19.95 7.89
CA ASP A 8 16.06 -19.45 8.60
C ASP A 8 16.20 -19.59 10.12
N GLU A 9 16.92 -20.63 10.55
CA GLU A 9 17.19 -20.98 11.95
C GLU A 9 17.99 -19.91 12.70
N ASN A 10 18.74 -19.05 12.02
CA ASN A 10 19.48 -17.96 12.67
C ASN A 10 18.58 -16.79 13.11
N TYR A 11 17.36 -16.72 12.61
CA TYR A 11 16.46 -15.57 12.83
C TYR A 11 15.11 -15.93 13.46
N GLY A 12 14.75 -17.21 13.46
CA GLY A 12 13.48 -17.67 13.99
C GLY A 12 13.31 -19.18 13.92
N VAL A 13 12.19 -19.69 14.39
CA VAL A 13 11.84 -21.11 14.38
C VAL A 13 10.53 -21.31 13.63
N ARG A 14 10.42 -22.41 12.87
CA ARG A 14 9.13 -22.84 12.30
C ARG A 14 8.37 -23.67 13.31
N ASP A 15 7.11 -23.34 13.54
CA ASP A 15 6.23 -24.15 14.36
C ASP A 15 5.83 -25.47 13.63
N LYS A 16 5.12 -26.34 14.34
CA LYS A 16 4.67 -27.65 13.79
C LYS A 16 3.78 -27.51 12.54
N ARG A 17 3.20 -26.33 12.29
CA ARG A 17 2.36 -26.02 11.11
C ARG A 17 3.14 -25.34 10.00
N GLY A 18 4.47 -25.17 10.17
CA GLY A 18 5.32 -24.51 9.18
C GLY A 18 5.33 -22.98 9.27
N HIS A 19 4.61 -22.36 10.21
CA HIS A 19 4.62 -20.91 10.39
C HIS A 19 5.94 -20.46 11.01
N TRP A 20 6.58 -19.49 10.40
CA TRP A 20 7.84 -18.96 10.89
C TRP A 20 7.61 -17.95 12.03
N LYS A 21 8.34 -18.12 13.13
CA LYS A 21 8.31 -17.21 14.29
C LYS A 21 9.71 -16.65 14.54
N PRO A 22 9.91 -15.33 14.54
CA PRO A 22 11.20 -14.72 14.83
C PRO A 22 11.59 -14.91 16.29
N PHE A 23 12.89 -14.99 16.58
CA PHE A 23 13.41 -15.06 17.97
C PHE A 23 13.16 -13.78 18.77
N GLY A 24 13.03 -12.62 18.10
CA GLY A 24 12.70 -11.37 18.77
C GLY A 24 11.21 -11.26 19.09
N THR A 25 10.90 -10.80 20.30
CA THR A 25 9.54 -10.40 20.63
C THR A 25 9.15 -9.23 19.72
N ILE A 26 8.16 -9.42 18.85
CA ILE A 26 7.53 -8.31 18.14
C ILE A 26 6.85 -7.49 19.24
N ALA A 27 7.39 -6.31 19.53
CA ALA A 27 6.72 -5.40 20.43
C ALA A 27 5.37 -5.01 19.80
N ILE A 28 4.29 -5.57 20.34
CA ILE A 28 2.95 -5.15 19.98
C ILE A 28 2.80 -3.72 20.49
N ASN A 29 2.89 -2.76 19.59
CA ASN A 29 2.55 -1.37 19.85
C ASN A 29 1.13 -1.09 19.33
N PRO A 30 0.33 -0.38 20.07
CA PRO A 30 0.62 0.30 21.33
C PRO A 30 0.30 -0.57 22.56
N PRO A 31 1.04 -0.45 23.65
CA PRO A 31 0.57 -0.97 24.92
C PRO A 31 -0.74 -0.25 25.29
N THR A 32 -1.71 -1.01 25.80
CA THR A 32 -3.07 -0.50 26.15
C THR A 32 -3.05 0.74 27.06
N SER A 33 -1.99 0.93 27.84
CA SER A 33 -1.76 2.11 28.68
C SER A 33 -1.67 3.45 27.91
N ILE A 34 -1.47 3.44 26.60
CA ILE A 34 -1.42 4.65 25.78
C ILE A 34 -2.80 5.32 25.68
N PHE A 35 -3.87 4.52 25.64
CA PHE A 35 -5.22 5.04 25.50
C PHE A 35 -5.70 5.86 26.72
N PHE A 36 -5.09 5.62 27.88
CA PHE A 36 -5.39 6.36 29.11
C PHE A 36 -4.55 7.66 29.31
N ASN A 37 -3.62 7.94 28.40
CA ASN A 37 -2.77 9.13 28.48
C ASN A 37 -2.77 9.90 27.16
N PRO A 38 -3.46 11.05 27.07
CA PRO A 38 -3.63 11.81 25.84
C PRO A 38 -2.29 12.29 25.24
N ILE A 39 -1.32 12.63 26.08
CA ILE A 39 0.01 13.06 25.60
C ILE A 39 0.76 11.90 24.95
N LYS A 40 0.71 10.71 25.55
CA LYS A 40 1.32 9.51 24.97
C LYS A 40 0.61 9.11 23.67
N LEU A 41 -0.72 9.28 23.62
CA LEU A 41 -1.52 9.01 22.42
C LEU A 41 -1.12 9.94 21.27
N ILE A 42 -1.05 11.26 21.51
CA ILE A 42 -0.61 12.23 20.49
C ILE A 42 0.81 11.91 20.01
N LYS A 43 1.74 11.64 20.95
CA LYS A 43 3.11 11.25 20.60
C LYS A 43 3.13 9.97 19.74
N TYR A 44 2.29 9.00 20.03
CA TYR A 44 2.20 7.75 19.25
C TYR A 44 1.75 8.00 17.82
N PHE A 45 0.79 8.89 17.60
CA PHE A 45 0.33 9.23 16.25
C PHE A 45 1.37 10.00 15.43
N PHE A 46 2.08 10.93 16.05
CA PHE A 46 2.96 11.89 15.35
C PHE A 46 4.46 11.64 15.54
N LYS A 47 4.88 10.74 16.44
CA LYS A 47 6.29 10.39 16.62
C LYS A 47 6.82 9.65 15.39
N TYR A 48 8.11 9.74 15.14
CA TYR A 48 8.81 8.90 14.15
C TYR A 48 9.34 7.60 14.80
N PRO A 49 9.07 6.44 14.22
CA PRO A 49 7.97 6.12 13.29
C PRO A 49 6.63 6.07 14.04
N GLY A 50 5.59 6.61 13.43
CA GLY A 50 4.24 6.63 13.98
C GLY A 50 3.18 6.29 12.94
N ILE A 51 1.91 6.39 13.33
CA ILE A 51 0.80 6.08 12.42
C ILE A 51 0.76 7.08 11.26
N PHE A 52 0.88 8.38 11.55
CA PHE A 52 0.80 9.38 10.49
C PHE A 52 2.15 9.67 9.86
N PHE A 53 3.25 9.63 10.61
CA PHE A 53 4.56 9.99 10.12
C PHE A 53 5.53 8.80 10.11
N PRO A 54 6.27 8.54 9.01
CA PRO A 54 6.29 9.36 7.78
C PRO A 54 5.27 8.89 6.72
N TRP A 55 4.83 7.65 6.75
CA TRP A 55 4.26 6.97 5.59
C TRP A 55 2.88 7.49 5.21
N THR A 56 1.98 7.74 6.16
CA THR A 56 0.64 8.29 5.86
C THR A 56 0.75 9.68 5.23
N PHE A 57 1.67 10.52 5.71
CA PHE A 57 1.90 11.83 5.08
C PHE A 57 2.51 11.70 3.68
N VAL A 58 3.45 10.78 3.46
CA VAL A 58 4.04 10.54 2.13
C VAL A 58 2.95 10.06 1.15
N PHE A 59 2.15 9.07 1.54
CA PHE A 59 1.04 8.60 0.71
C PHE A 59 -0.01 9.69 0.49
N GLY A 60 -0.34 10.46 1.51
CA GLY A 60 -1.24 11.58 1.42
C GLY A 60 -0.74 12.64 0.43
N ALA A 61 0.54 13.01 0.52
CA ALA A 61 1.14 13.97 -0.41
C ALA A 61 1.10 13.46 -1.87
N ILE A 62 1.42 12.17 -2.09
CA ILE A 62 1.30 11.55 -3.42
C ILE A 62 -0.15 11.60 -3.91
N THR A 63 -1.12 11.27 -3.05
CA THR A 63 -2.54 11.29 -3.40
C THR A 63 -3.01 12.70 -3.76
N VAL A 64 -2.66 13.71 -2.95
CA VAL A 64 -3.00 15.09 -3.20
C VAL A 64 -2.38 15.59 -4.51
N ALA A 65 -1.08 15.31 -4.72
CA ALA A 65 -0.41 15.67 -5.96
C ALA A 65 -1.04 14.98 -7.19
N THR A 66 -1.38 13.69 -7.07
CA THR A 66 -2.05 12.95 -8.12
C THR A 66 -3.42 13.54 -8.45
N TYR A 67 -4.19 13.88 -7.43
CA TYR A 67 -5.52 14.49 -7.61
C TYR A 67 -5.44 15.84 -8.34
N PHE A 68 -4.59 16.74 -7.89
CA PHE A 68 -4.53 18.10 -8.47
C PHE A 68 -3.81 18.19 -9.82
N PHE A 69 -2.81 17.35 -10.06
CA PHE A 69 -1.95 17.49 -11.25
C PHE A 69 -2.11 16.37 -12.27
N LEU A 70 -2.61 15.22 -11.85
CA LEU A 70 -2.65 14.01 -12.68
C LEU A 70 -4.05 13.36 -12.75
N THR A 71 -5.09 14.12 -12.45
CA THR A 71 -6.48 13.66 -12.60
C THR A 71 -7.19 14.54 -13.62
N PRO A 72 -7.85 13.97 -14.64
CA PRO A 72 -8.63 14.72 -15.60
C PRO A 72 -9.77 15.50 -14.93
N SER A 73 -10.32 16.51 -15.63
CA SER A 73 -11.46 17.25 -15.11
C SER A 73 -12.72 16.38 -15.04
N LEU A 74 -13.63 16.69 -14.12
CA LEU A 74 -14.92 15.98 -14.03
C LEU A 74 -15.72 16.08 -15.33
N GLU A 75 -15.57 17.18 -16.08
CA GLU A 75 -16.24 17.36 -17.38
C GLU A 75 -15.77 16.31 -18.40
N THR A 76 -14.46 16.05 -18.46
CA THR A 76 -13.87 15.02 -19.33
C THR A 76 -14.33 13.62 -18.96
N MET A 77 -14.59 13.38 -17.67
CA MET A 77 -14.95 12.06 -17.16
C MET A 77 -16.45 11.74 -17.20
N LYS A 78 -17.29 12.62 -17.76
CA LYS A 78 -18.73 12.36 -17.94
C LYS A 78 -19.02 11.20 -18.89
N THR A 79 -18.20 11.04 -19.91
CA THR A 79 -18.29 9.95 -20.89
C THR A 79 -17.14 8.99 -20.69
N LEU A 80 -17.37 7.68 -20.89
CA LEU A 80 -16.32 6.66 -20.77
C LEU A 80 -15.51 6.61 -22.08
N GLU A 81 -14.54 7.51 -22.19
CA GLU A 81 -13.65 7.60 -23.36
C GLU A 81 -12.28 6.97 -23.06
N LEU A 82 -11.71 6.31 -24.05
CA LEU A 82 -10.50 5.51 -23.88
C LEU A 82 -9.27 6.37 -23.55
N ASP A 83 -9.21 7.59 -23.99
CA ASP A 83 -8.09 8.51 -23.82
C ASP A 83 -7.79 8.81 -22.34
N TRP A 84 -8.79 9.29 -21.60
CA TRP A 84 -8.60 9.56 -20.17
C TRP A 84 -8.52 8.26 -19.33
N ILE A 85 -9.21 7.18 -19.75
CA ILE A 85 -9.10 5.87 -19.07
C ILE A 85 -7.67 5.33 -19.21
N ALA A 86 -7.11 5.38 -20.41
CA ALA A 86 -5.73 5.00 -20.67
C ALA A 86 -4.74 5.87 -19.90
N PHE A 87 -4.99 7.19 -19.85
CA PHE A 87 -4.17 8.12 -19.07
C PHE A 87 -4.12 7.71 -17.58
N ILE A 88 -5.27 7.43 -16.95
CA ILE A 88 -5.33 6.95 -15.56
C ILE A 88 -4.58 5.62 -15.39
N PHE A 89 -4.76 4.70 -16.34
CA PHE A 89 -4.05 3.42 -16.30
C PHE A 89 -2.52 3.60 -16.32
N PHE A 90 -2.00 4.37 -17.26
CA PHE A 90 -0.56 4.62 -17.35
C PHE A 90 -0.02 5.41 -16.16
N ARG A 91 -0.76 6.40 -15.67
CA ARG A 91 -0.43 7.11 -14.44
C ARG A 91 -0.29 6.15 -13.25
N ASN A 92 -1.26 5.27 -13.05
CA ASN A 92 -1.24 4.28 -11.97
C ASN A 92 -0.07 3.31 -12.12
N ALA A 93 0.19 2.84 -13.35
CA ALA A 93 1.32 2.00 -13.66
C ALA A 93 2.67 2.67 -13.34
N VAL A 94 2.82 3.95 -13.69
CA VAL A 94 4.03 4.72 -13.39
C VAL A 94 4.22 4.92 -11.88
N ILE A 95 3.17 5.34 -11.17
CA ILE A 95 3.24 5.57 -9.71
C ILE A 95 3.67 4.27 -8.99
N ILE A 96 3.02 3.16 -9.29
CA ILE A 96 3.36 1.85 -8.69
C ILE A 96 4.78 1.43 -9.05
N SER A 97 5.19 1.61 -10.31
CA SER A 97 6.54 1.22 -10.76
C SER A 97 7.63 2.04 -10.09
N LEU A 98 7.44 3.34 -9.95
CA LEU A 98 8.37 4.22 -9.25
C LEU A 98 8.47 3.85 -7.76
N TRP A 99 7.33 3.62 -7.11
CA TRP A 99 7.28 3.26 -5.71
C TRP A 99 7.94 1.91 -5.42
N THR A 100 7.49 0.86 -6.09
CA THR A 100 8.01 -0.50 -5.88
C THR A 100 9.44 -0.64 -6.40
N GLY A 101 9.77 0.03 -7.52
CA GLY A 101 11.11 0.07 -8.08
C GLY A 101 12.12 0.73 -7.15
N ALA A 102 11.77 1.86 -6.52
CA ALA A 102 12.62 2.54 -5.55
C ALA A 102 12.96 1.63 -4.35
N PHE A 103 11.97 0.92 -3.80
CA PHE A 103 12.21 -0.05 -2.74
C PHE A 103 13.04 -1.24 -3.21
N HIS A 104 12.74 -1.79 -4.38
CA HIS A 104 13.51 -2.89 -4.95
C HIS A 104 14.99 -2.53 -5.13
N LEU A 105 15.27 -1.35 -5.68
CA LEU A 105 16.63 -0.84 -5.83
C LEU A 105 17.31 -0.63 -4.49
N ARG A 106 16.61 -0.04 -3.53
CA ARG A 106 17.15 0.18 -2.18
C ARG A 106 17.54 -1.14 -1.51
N PHE A 107 16.67 -2.14 -1.55
CA PHE A 107 16.96 -3.43 -0.94
C PHE A 107 18.09 -4.18 -1.66
N LYS A 108 18.14 -4.09 -2.98
CA LYS A 108 19.21 -4.70 -3.79
C LYS A 108 20.57 -4.06 -3.52
N THR A 109 20.63 -2.72 -3.40
CA THR A 109 21.89 -1.98 -3.22
C THR A 109 22.42 -2.04 -1.80
N GLN A 110 21.54 -2.07 -0.79
CA GLN A 110 21.95 -2.11 0.61
C GLN A 110 22.29 -3.52 1.12
N GLY A 111 21.98 -4.57 0.34
CA GLY A 111 22.20 -5.95 0.76
C GLY A 111 21.42 -6.33 2.04
N THR A 112 20.48 -5.50 2.45
CA THR A 112 19.69 -5.72 3.65
C THR A 112 18.61 -6.74 3.35
N SER A 113 18.81 -7.95 3.84
CA SER A 113 17.72 -8.87 4.04
C SER A 113 16.71 -8.27 5.03
N PHE A 114 15.43 -8.50 4.78
CA PHE A 114 14.42 -8.11 5.76
C PHE A 114 14.68 -8.83 7.09
N LYS A 115 14.62 -8.08 8.17
CA LYS A 115 14.76 -8.61 9.55
C LYS A 115 13.82 -9.78 9.83
N TYR A 116 12.70 -9.89 9.12
CA TYR A 116 11.64 -10.87 9.34
C TYR A 116 11.54 -11.94 8.24
N ASN A 117 12.10 -11.69 7.07
CA ASN A 117 12.16 -12.65 5.98
C ASN A 117 13.46 -12.43 5.19
N PRO A 118 14.57 -13.03 5.62
CA PRO A 118 15.86 -12.86 5.00
C PRO A 118 15.99 -13.59 3.65
N ARG A 119 14.96 -14.32 3.21
CA ARG A 119 15.02 -15.05 1.96
C ARG A 119 15.09 -14.12 0.77
N PRO A 120 16.03 -14.35 -0.15
CA PRO A 120 15.99 -13.67 -1.44
C PRO A 120 14.73 -14.06 -2.21
N LEU A 121 14.36 -13.22 -3.18
CA LEU A 121 13.29 -13.57 -4.11
C LEU A 121 13.65 -14.89 -4.83
N GLU A 122 12.72 -15.81 -4.87
CA GLU A 122 12.97 -17.16 -5.36
C GLU A 122 13.06 -17.18 -6.88
N GLU A 123 14.14 -17.78 -7.37
CA GLU A 123 14.37 -18.08 -8.78
C GLU A 123 14.35 -19.61 -8.98
N ASN A 124 13.88 -20.05 -10.14
CA ASN A 124 13.74 -21.48 -10.49
C ASN A 124 12.77 -22.26 -9.59
N ASN A 125 11.76 -21.60 -9.02
CA ASN A 125 10.71 -22.25 -8.25
C ASN A 125 9.44 -22.41 -9.10
N PRO A 126 8.98 -23.65 -9.36
CA PRO A 126 7.81 -23.94 -10.21
C PRO A 126 6.48 -23.46 -9.62
N THR A 127 6.45 -23.03 -8.35
CA THR A 127 5.26 -22.45 -7.72
C THR A 127 4.90 -21.09 -8.32
N PHE A 128 5.89 -20.37 -8.88
CA PHE A 128 5.71 -19.04 -9.46
C PHE A 128 5.59 -19.11 -10.99
N LEU A 129 4.79 -18.22 -11.58
CA LEU A 129 4.77 -18.00 -13.02
C LEU A 129 6.19 -17.73 -13.55
N PHE A 130 6.52 -18.29 -14.70
CA PHE A 130 7.87 -18.19 -15.29
C PHE A 130 8.99 -18.74 -14.38
N ASN A 131 8.65 -19.57 -13.39
CA ASN A 131 9.58 -20.11 -12.38
C ASN A 131 10.37 -19.02 -11.64
N ASN A 132 9.83 -17.81 -11.53
CA ASN A 132 10.54 -16.66 -10.97
C ASN A 132 9.59 -15.74 -10.23
N GLN A 133 9.79 -15.57 -8.94
CA GLN A 133 8.92 -14.77 -8.07
C GLN A 133 8.84 -13.29 -8.50
N THR A 134 9.94 -12.70 -8.98
CA THR A 134 9.91 -11.31 -9.44
C THR A 134 9.04 -11.15 -10.69
N LYS A 135 9.16 -12.07 -11.64
CA LYS A 135 8.35 -12.03 -12.87
C LYS A 135 6.88 -12.28 -12.57
N ASP A 136 6.60 -13.22 -11.66
CA ASP A 136 5.26 -13.50 -11.16
C ASP A 136 4.60 -12.26 -10.54
N ASN A 137 5.31 -11.61 -9.62
CA ASN A 137 4.85 -10.38 -8.98
C ASN A 137 4.58 -9.25 -10.01
N LEU A 138 5.48 -9.06 -10.96
CA LEU A 138 5.30 -8.07 -12.04
C LEU A 138 4.06 -8.40 -12.89
N PHE A 139 3.92 -9.66 -13.29
CA PHE A 139 2.78 -10.09 -14.10
C PHE A 139 1.45 -9.78 -13.39
N TYR A 140 1.27 -10.21 -12.14
CA TYR A 140 0.04 -9.95 -11.40
C TYR A 140 -0.16 -8.47 -11.09
N THR A 141 0.91 -7.71 -10.88
CA THR A 141 0.80 -6.25 -10.69
C THR A 141 0.24 -5.58 -11.94
N PHE A 142 0.79 -5.86 -13.12
CA PHE A 142 0.39 -5.19 -14.35
C PHE A 142 -0.87 -5.76 -15.00
N CYS A 143 -1.11 -7.06 -14.89
CA CYS A 143 -2.25 -7.73 -15.54
C CYS A 143 -3.49 -7.85 -14.64
N SER A 144 -3.36 -7.63 -13.33
CA SER A 144 -4.47 -7.76 -12.38
C SER A 144 -4.64 -6.52 -11.50
N ALA A 145 -3.64 -6.20 -10.69
CA ALA A 145 -3.79 -5.16 -9.66
C ALA A 145 -4.01 -3.76 -10.25
N ILE A 146 -3.19 -3.34 -11.23
CA ILE A 146 -3.32 -2.02 -11.86
C ILE A 146 -4.61 -1.90 -12.67
N PRO A 147 -5.01 -2.86 -13.53
CA PRO A 147 -6.29 -2.81 -14.22
C PRO A 147 -7.49 -2.72 -13.27
N LEU A 148 -7.50 -3.52 -12.21
CA LEU A 148 -8.58 -3.52 -11.22
C LEU A 148 -8.67 -2.19 -10.47
N TRP A 149 -7.54 -1.66 -10.01
CA TRP A 149 -7.47 -0.35 -9.37
C TRP A 149 -7.94 0.76 -10.33
N THR A 150 -7.46 0.74 -11.58
CA THR A 150 -7.87 1.71 -12.60
C THR A 150 -9.37 1.62 -12.88
N ALA A 151 -9.93 0.43 -13.03
CA ALA A 151 -11.36 0.25 -13.25
C ALA A 151 -12.20 0.83 -12.08
N TYR A 152 -11.78 0.56 -10.85
CA TYR A 152 -12.43 1.12 -9.66
C TYR A 152 -12.40 2.66 -9.64
N GLU A 153 -11.25 3.24 -9.96
CA GLU A 153 -11.07 4.69 -10.01
C GLU A 153 -11.88 5.34 -11.14
N VAL A 154 -11.86 4.74 -12.32
CA VAL A 154 -12.63 5.17 -13.49
C VAL A 154 -14.14 5.18 -13.19
N ILE A 155 -14.66 4.09 -12.64
CA ILE A 155 -16.09 4.00 -12.29
C ILE A 155 -16.45 5.06 -11.24
N THR A 156 -15.59 5.27 -10.25
CA THR A 156 -15.82 6.24 -9.18
C THR A 156 -15.85 7.67 -9.73
N PHE A 157 -14.88 8.06 -10.54
CA PHE A 157 -14.84 9.40 -11.13
C PHE A 157 -15.97 9.64 -12.13
N TRP A 158 -16.30 8.64 -12.95
CA TRP A 158 -17.45 8.70 -13.84
C TRP A 158 -18.76 8.90 -13.05
N ALA A 159 -18.93 8.19 -11.94
CA ALA A 159 -20.11 8.33 -11.08
C ALA A 159 -20.17 9.72 -10.41
N PHE A 160 -19.03 10.29 -9.99
CA PHE A 160 -18.95 11.68 -9.52
C PHE A 160 -19.32 12.66 -10.61
N ALA A 161 -18.76 12.51 -11.82
CA ALA A 161 -18.99 13.41 -12.94
C ALA A 161 -20.45 13.44 -13.39
N ASN A 162 -21.16 12.30 -13.25
CA ASN A 162 -22.57 12.15 -13.58
C ASN A 162 -23.52 12.36 -12.38
N GLN A 163 -23.00 12.80 -11.24
CA GLN A 163 -23.77 13.09 -10.03
C GLN A 163 -24.55 11.86 -9.47
N LEU A 164 -24.10 10.65 -9.80
CA LEU A 164 -24.71 9.40 -9.29
C LEU A 164 -24.35 9.17 -7.81
N ILE A 165 -23.22 9.71 -7.37
CA ILE A 165 -22.78 9.73 -5.99
C ILE A 165 -22.35 11.15 -5.61
N PRO A 166 -22.51 11.58 -4.34
CA PRO A 166 -22.17 12.93 -3.91
C PRO A 166 -20.65 13.16 -4.02
N TYR A 167 -20.28 14.21 -4.74
CA TYR A 167 -18.90 14.67 -4.81
C TYR A 167 -18.65 15.77 -3.77
N VAL A 168 -17.68 15.55 -2.89
CA VAL A 168 -17.29 16.50 -1.86
C VAL A 168 -16.02 17.23 -2.32
N SER A 169 -16.19 18.48 -2.77
CA SER A 169 -15.04 19.27 -3.20
C SER A 169 -14.32 19.91 -2.02
N TRP A 170 -13.01 20.06 -2.19
CA TRP A 170 -12.16 20.74 -1.22
C TRP A 170 -12.54 22.21 -0.99
N GLU A 171 -12.94 22.90 -2.06
CA GLU A 171 -13.31 24.32 -2.02
C GLU A 171 -14.54 24.58 -1.16
N VAL A 172 -15.48 23.63 -1.15
CA VAL A 172 -16.75 23.77 -0.42
C VAL A 172 -16.65 23.22 1.01
N TYR A 173 -15.92 22.10 1.19
CA TYR A 173 -15.89 21.39 2.47
C TYR A 173 -14.45 21.09 2.97
N PRO A 174 -13.57 22.09 3.11
CA PRO A 174 -12.15 21.83 3.45
C PRO A 174 -11.97 21.15 4.81
N VAL A 175 -12.77 21.49 5.80
CA VAL A 175 -12.70 20.86 7.15
C VAL A 175 -13.07 19.38 7.08
N TYR A 176 -14.11 19.05 6.33
CA TYR A 176 -14.51 17.65 6.12
C TYR A 176 -13.42 16.86 5.39
N CYS A 177 -12.82 17.43 4.36
CA CYS A 177 -11.73 16.79 3.62
C CYS A 177 -10.50 16.55 4.51
N CYS A 178 -10.12 17.52 5.33
CA CYS A 178 -9.07 17.34 6.34
C CYS A 178 -9.41 16.22 7.32
N PHE A 179 -10.61 16.20 7.86
CA PHE A 179 -11.05 15.17 8.78
C PHE A 179 -10.99 13.79 8.13
N MET A 180 -11.50 13.65 6.92
CA MET A 180 -11.46 12.40 6.16
C MET A 180 -10.03 11.95 5.85
N PHE A 181 -9.12 12.88 5.53
CA PHE A 181 -7.71 12.56 5.32
C PHE A 181 -7.09 11.83 6.52
N PHE A 182 -7.40 12.28 7.74
CA PHE A 182 -6.93 11.60 8.95
C PHE A 182 -7.72 10.33 9.29
N LEU A 183 -8.98 10.23 8.88
CA LEU A 183 -9.85 9.09 9.19
C LEU A 183 -9.62 7.90 8.24
N VAL A 184 -9.31 8.15 6.96
CA VAL A 184 -9.15 7.11 5.93
C VAL A 184 -8.16 5.99 6.30
N PRO A 185 -6.99 6.26 6.92
CA PRO A 185 -6.09 5.19 7.34
C PRO A 185 -6.75 4.20 8.32
N PHE A 186 -7.56 4.69 9.24
CA PHE A 186 -8.27 3.83 10.22
C PHE A 186 -9.37 3.00 9.56
N ILE A 187 -10.13 3.62 8.65
CA ILE A 187 -11.16 2.90 7.86
C ILE A 187 -10.50 1.81 7.04
N ARG A 188 -9.38 2.12 6.36
CA ARG A 188 -8.61 1.14 5.59
C ARG A 188 -8.14 -0.02 6.44
N ASP A 189 -7.58 0.24 7.60
CA ASP A 189 -7.03 -0.80 8.48
C ASP A 189 -8.15 -1.67 9.06
N ALA A 190 -9.29 -1.08 9.44
CA ALA A 190 -10.46 -1.82 9.88
C ALA A 190 -11.02 -2.71 8.76
N HIS A 191 -11.16 -2.17 7.55
CA HIS A 191 -11.60 -2.91 6.37
C HIS A 191 -10.63 -4.06 6.04
N PHE A 192 -9.32 -3.77 6.03
CA PHE A 192 -8.30 -4.79 5.80
C PHE A 192 -8.38 -5.91 6.84
N TYR A 193 -8.51 -5.57 8.12
CA TYR A 193 -8.63 -6.57 9.18
C TYR A 193 -9.86 -7.46 8.99
N LEU A 194 -11.02 -6.87 8.69
CA LEU A 194 -12.26 -7.62 8.49
C LEU A 194 -12.16 -8.57 7.29
N THR A 195 -11.71 -8.06 6.14
CA THR A 195 -11.56 -8.86 4.92
C THR A 195 -10.53 -9.97 5.10
N HIS A 196 -9.40 -9.66 5.71
CA HIS A 196 -8.35 -10.65 5.99
C HIS A 196 -8.85 -11.77 6.92
N ARG A 197 -9.60 -11.40 7.96
CA ARG A 197 -10.18 -12.37 8.89
C ARG A 197 -11.25 -13.26 8.25
N LEU A 198 -12.00 -12.74 7.28
CA LEU A 198 -13.02 -13.52 6.55
C LEU A 198 -12.39 -14.52 5.55
N LEU A 199 -11.17 -14.25 5.09
CA LEU A 199 -10.44 -15.11 4.16
C LEU A 199 -9.67 -16.25 4.86
N HIS A 200 -9.45 -16.17 6.17
CA HIS A 200 -8.77 -17.15 7.02
C HIS A 200 -9.68 -17.68 8.13
#